data_b2593d6f0119a4cb88c0f38478d80caa
#
_entry.id   b2593d6f0119a4cb88c0f38478d80caa
#
_cell.length_a   1.000
_cell.length_b   1.000
_cell.length_c   1.000
_cell.angle_alpha   90.00
_cell.angle_beta   90.00
_cell.angle_gamma   90.00
#
_symmetry.space_group_name_H-M   'P 1'
#
loop_
_entity.id
_entity.type
_entity.pdbx_description
1 polymer ?
#
loop_
_entity_poly.entity_id
_entity_poly.type
_entity_poly.pdbx_seq_one_letter_code
_entity_poly.pdbx_strand_id
1 'polypeptide(L)'
;AIYTLQAKGHNITKKEHEASLIAILLHDIGHGPFSHALENSIVNNLPHEKISTLFMHQLNDIFQKKLSMAIDIFQKKYKKNYLNQLVSSQLDVDRLDYLNRDSFYSGVNEGIINSDRIISMLNIHNNELVIDYKGLYSIEKFIIARKLMYWQVYLHKTVLSAEHTLMQVLKRAKELVQNDIDIYSTPNFQLFLYEKKLINLPLFNKKNLLEKFALIDDADILTCIKHWTQSEDQVLNILSNSIINRKLLKIKSIDKKNMNKKIQEIKNKAIKSLNLNEIDASYLVFPISIKNQTYNFIDD
;
A
#
# COMPACT_ATOMS: atom_id res chain seq x y z
N ALA A 1 -12.48 -20.83 3.76
CA ALA A 1 -13.26 -20.58 2.52
C ALA A 1 -13.25 -21.80 1.60
N ILE A 2 -12.09 -22.29 1.12
CA ILE A 2 -12.02 -23.41 0.14
C ILE A 2 -12.71 -24.68 0.69
N TYR A 3 -12.43 -25.10 1.91
CA TYR A 3 -13.10 -26.25 2.52
C TYR A 3 -14.63 -26.08 2.61
N THR A 4 -15.10 -24.87 2.86
CA THR A 4 -16.54 -24.56 2.86
C THR A 4 -17.16 -24.75 1.49
N LEU A 5 -16.50 -24.26 0.44
CA LEU A 5 -16.94 -24.42 -0.94
C LEU A 5 -16.94 -25.89 -1.38
N GLN A 6 -15.90 -26.66 -1.01
CA GLN A 6 -15.83 -28.10 -1.27
C GLN A 6 -16.95 -28.87 -0.54
N ALA A 7 -17.23 -28.51 0.71
CA ALA A 7 -18.34 -29.11 1.48
C ALA A 7 -19.72 -28.83 0.87
N LYS A 8 -19.86 -27.71 0.14
CA LYS A 8 -21.06 -27.37 -0.66
C LYS A 8 -21.12 -28.08 -2.03
N GLY A 9 -20.18 -28.97 -2.34
CA GLY A 9 -20.16 -29.77 -3.55
C GLY A 9 -19.40 -29.14 -4.73
N HIS A 10 -18.74 -28.01 -4.54
CA HIS A 10 -17.93 -27.40 -5.61
C HIS A 10 -16.62 -28.14 -5.81
N ASN A 11 -16.33 -28.47 -7.07
CA ASN A 11 -15.12 -29.21 -7.43
C ASN A 11 -13.89 -28.28 -7.41
N ILE A 12 -13.13 -28.32 -6.32
CA ILE A 12 -11.83 -27.64 -6.15
C ILE A 12 -10.80 -28.72 -5.87
N THR A 13 -9.89 -28.94 -6.80
CA THR A 13 -8.84 -29.96 -6.69
C THR A 13 -7.79 -29.58 -5.63
N LYS A 14 -7.04 -30.55 -5.13
CA LYS A 14 -5.92 -30.33 -4.20
C LYS A 14 -4.89 -29.34 -4.77
N LYS A 15 -4.59 -29.42 -6.08
CA LYS A 15 -3.67 -28.51 -6.76
C LYS A 15 -4.21 -27.07 -6.80
N GLU A 16 -5.50 -26.87 -7.06
CA GLU A 16 -6.14 -25.55 -7.07
C GLU A 16 -6.17 -24.96 -5.66
N HIS A 17 -6.43 -25.78 -4.64
CA HIS A 17 -6.36 -25.35 -3.25
C HIS A 17 -4.95 -24.86 -2.89
N GLU A 18 -3.91 -25.66 -3.15
CA GLU A 18 -2.52 -25.31 -2.91
C GLU A 18 -2.10 -24.05 -3.68
N ALA A 19 -2.48 -23.95 -4.95
CA ALA A 19 -2.21 -22.77 -5.77
C ALA A 19 -2.89 -21.50 -5.23
N SER A 20 -4.10 -21.60 -4.71
CA SER A 20 -4.80 -20.47 -4.08
C SER A 20 -4.13 -20.03 -2.78
N LEU A 21 -3.62 -20.97 -1.96
CA LEU A 21 -2.83 -20.64 -0.77
C LEU A 21 -1.52 -19.94 -1.12
N ILE A 22 -0.83 -20.40 -2.17
CA ILE A 22 0.38 -19.74 -2.66
C ILE A 22 0.06 -18.35 -3.22
N ALA A 23 -1.04 -18.21 -3.96
CA ALA A 23 -1.45 -16.93 -4.52
C ALA A 23 -1.70 -15.88 -3.43
N ILE A 24 -2.45 -16.23 -2.38
CA ILE A 24 -2.70 -15.30 -1.26
C ILE A 24 -1.46 -15.05 -0.40
N LEU A 25 -0.56 -16.04 -0.25
CA LEU A 25 0.69 -15.86 0.48
C LEU A 25 1.61 -14.84 -0.20
N LEU A 26 1.62 -14.83 -1.53
CA LEU A 26 2.55 -14.03 -2.32
C LEU A 26 1.93 -12.73 -2.89
N HIS A 27 0.64 -12.47 -2.68
CA HIS A 27 -0.05 -11.37 -3.36
C HIS A 27 0.58 -10.00 -3.04
N ASP A 28 1.07 -9.80 -1.84
CA ASP A 28 1.64 -8.55 -1.32
C ASP A 28 3.18 -8.54 -1.22
N ILE A 29 3.86 -9.59 -1.72
CA ILE A 29 5.33 -9.69 -1.65
C ILE A 29 6.04 -8.52 -2.36
N GLY A 30 5.35 -7.81 -3.23
CA GLY A 30 5.85 -6.65 -3.97
C GLY A 30 5.79 -5.33 -3.22
N HIS A 31 5.26 -5.29 -2.00
CA HIS A 31 5.32 -4.09 -1.18
C HIS A 31 6.75 -3.81 -0.73
N GLY A 32 7.22 -2.58 -0.96
CA GLY A 32 8.46 -2.08 -0.39
C GLY A 32 8.27 -1.50 1.01
N PRO A 33 9.35 -1.01 1.64
CA PRO A 33 9.28 -0.37 2.95
C PRO A 33 8.27 0.78 2.96
N PHE A 34 7.48 0.85 4.05
CA PHE A 34 6.39 1.82 4.18
C PHE A 34 5.41 1.80 3.01
N SER A 35 5.31 0.68 2.30
CA SER A 35 4.31 0.41 1.26
C SER A 35 4.11 1.57 0.28
N HIS A 36 2.97 2.24 0.35
CA HIS A 36 2.60 3.30 -0.58
C HIS A 36 3.47 4.55 -0.54
N ALA A 37 4.17 4.82 0.57
CA ALA A 37 5.07 5.98 0.66
C ALA A 37 6.26 5.83 -0.31
N LEU A 38 6.88 4.65 -0.37
CA LEU A 38 7.97 4.36 -1.31
C LEU A 38 7.46 4.31 -2.77
N GLU A 39 6.31 3.65 -2.98
CA GLU A 39 5.66 3.52 -4.30
C GLU A 39 5.36 4.90 -4.94
N ASN A 40 4.93 5.86 -4.13
CA ASN A 40 4.55 7.20 -4.59
C ASN A 40 5.70 8.24 -4.55
N SER A 41 6.92 7.84 -4.20
CA SER A 41 8.06 8.76 -4.07
C SER A 41 9.31 8.33 -4.84
N ILE A 42 9.76 7.10 -4.66
CA ILE A 42 11.02 6.59 -5.23
C ILE A 42 10.77 5.71 -6.45
N VAL A 43 9.77 4.84 -6.40
CA VAL A 43 9.44 3.84 -7.45
C VAL A 43 8.17 4.27 -8.19
N ASN A 44 8.12 5.52 -8.62
CA ASN A 44 6.93 6.14 -9.21
C ASN A 44 6.31 5.31 -10.35
N ASN A 45 4.95 5.15 -10.28
CA ASN A 45 4.11 4.49 -11.29
C ASN A 45 4.34 2.98 -11.47
N LEU A 46 4.90 2.30 -10.47
CA LEU A 46 5.02 0.85 -10.48
C LEU A 46 4.24 0.26 -9.30
N PRO A 47 2.96 -0.13 -9.50
CA PRO A 47 2.14 -0.72 -8.46
C PRO A 47 2.76 -1.99 -7.88
N HIS A 48 2.61 -2.20 -6.58
CA HIS A 48 3.16 -3.36 -5.87
C HIS A 48 2.68 -4.70 -6.46
N GLU A 49 1.46 -4.78 -7.02
CA GLU A 49 0.96 -6.01 -7.66
C GLU A 49 1.80 -6.41 -8.87
N LYS A 50 2.37 -5.44 -9.60
CA LYS A 50 3.29 -5.73 -10.71
C LYS A 50 4.63 -6.24 -10.19
N ILE A 51 5.12 -5.68 -9.08
CA ILE A 51 6.35 -6.16 -8.42
C ILE A 51 6.10 -7.55 -7.83
N SER A 52 4.94 -7.79 -7.18
CA SER A 52 4.53 -9.13 -6.72
C SER A 52 4.55 -10.14 -7.86
N THR A 53 4.02 -9.76 -9.01
CA THR A 53 4.06 -10.61 -10.22
C THR A 53 5.50 -10.95 -10.64
N LEU A 54 6.44 -9.99 -10.61
CA LEU A 54 7.85 -10.26 -10.93
C LEU A 54 8.48 -11.24 -9.93
N PHE A 55 8.26 -11.06 -8.64
CA PHE A 55 8.71 -11.98 -7.60
C PHE A 55 8.13 -13.39 -7.81
N MET A 56 6.83 -13.48 -8.06
CA MET A 56 6.18 -14.76 -8.32
C MET A 56 6.78 -15.48 -9.53
N HIS A 57 7.10 -14.77 -10.62
CA HIS A 57 7.75 -15.35 -11.79
C HIS A 57 9.16 -15.83 -11.48
N GLN A 58 9.98 -15.03 -10.78
CA GLN A 58 11.33 -15.42 -10.38
C GLN A 58 11.31 -16.66 -9.46
N LEU A 59 10.43 -16.66 -8.46
CA LEU A 59 10.23 -17.83 -7.59
C LEU A 59 9.73 -19.05 -8.39
N ASN A 60 8.87 -18.86 -9.38
CA ASN A 60 8.37 -19.94 -10.22
C ASN A 60 9.51 -20.62 -11.00
N ASP A 61 10.50 -19.85 -11.46
CA ASP A 61 11.69 -20.41 -12.11
C ASP A 61 12.54 -21.22 -11.13
N ILE A 62 12.78 -20.70 -9.93
CA ILE A 62 13.51 -21.41 -8.86
C ILE A 62 12.78 -22.71 -8.47
N PHE A 63 11.45 -22.67 -8.36
CA PHE A 63 10.62 -23.83 -7.99
C PHE A 63 10.19 -24.68 -9.20
N GLN A 64 10.92 -24.64 -10.32
CA GLN A 64 10.70 -25.49 -11.48
C GLN A 64 9.25 -25.44 -12.02
N LYS A 65 8.71 -24.22 -12.14
CA LYS A 65 7.36 -23.93 -12.65
C LYS A 65 6.18 -24.43 -11.80
N LYS A 66 6.43 -24.77 -10.54
CA LYS A 66 5.38 -25.25 -9.62
C LYS A 66 4.38 -24.15 -9.21
N LEU A 67 4.72 -22.86 -9.34
CA LEU A 67 3.87 -21.74 -8.97
C LEU A 67 2.98 -21.23 -10.13
N SER A 68 3.08 -21.83 -11.33
CA SER A 68 2.39 -21.32 -12.53
C SER A 68 0.88 -21.15 -12.33
N MET A 69 0.20 -22.13 -11.71
CA MET A 69 -1.24 -22.04 -11.43
C MET A 69 -1.57 -20.90 -10.42
N ALA A 70 -0.72 -20.70 -9.41
CA ALA A 70 -0.90 -19.61 -8.44
C ALA A 70 -0.78 -18.23 -9.11
N ILE A 71 0.17 -18.08 -10.04
CA ILE A 71 0.35 -16.88 -10.85
C ILE A 71 -0.88 -16.64 -11.74
N ASP A 72 -1.39 -17.67 -12.40
CA ASP A 72 -2.58 -17.57 -13.23
C ASP A 72 -3.81 -17.17 -12.41
N ILE A 73 -3.98 -17.71 -11.20
CA ILE A 73 -5.03 -17.31 -10.25
C ILE A 73 -4.85 -15.83 -9.87
N PHE A 74 -3.66 -15.43 -9.45
CA PHE A 74 -3.38 -14.06 -9.05
C PHE A 74 -3.63 -13.05 -10.19
N GLN A 75 -3.21 -13.39 -11.42
CA GLN A 75 -3.35 -12.53 -12.60
C GLN A 75 -4.75 -12.58 -13.27
N LYS A 76 -5.75 -13.23 -12.70
CA LYS A 76 -7.10 -13.43 -13.29
C LYS A 76 -7.07 -14.18 -14.64
N LYS A 77 -6.08 -15.04 -14.86
CA LYS A 77 -5.94 -15.84 -16.08
C LYS A 77 -6.44 -17.28 -15.92
N TYR A 78 -6.66 -17.71 -14.69
CA TYR A 78 -7.15 -19.05 -14.43
C TYR A 78 -8.64 -19.16 -14.72
N LYS A 79 -9.06 -20.30 -15.31
CA LYS A 79 -10.44 -20.53 -15.77
C LYS A 79 -11.53 -20.45 -14.68
N LYS A 80 -11.18 -20.65 -13.41
CA LYS A 80 -12.10 -20.55 -12.26
C LYS A 80 -11.94 -19.17 -11.62
N ASN A 81 -12.75 -18.20 -12.04
CA ASN A 81 -12.64 -16.82 -11.60
C ASN A 81 -12.83 -16.66 -10.09
N TYR A 82 -13.70 -17.44 -9.48
CA TYR A 82 -13.91 -17.41 -8.03
C TYR A 82 -12.66 -17.69 -7.20
N LEU A 83 -11.65 -18.41 -7.72
CA LEU A 83 -10.37 -18.60 -7.02
C LEU A 83 -9.55 -17.31 -6.98
N ASN A 84 -9.56 -16.51 -8.05
CA ASN A 84 -8.99 -15.17 -8.00
C ASN A 84 -9.76 -14.27 -7.04
N GLN A 85 -11.09 -14.32 -7.05
CA GLN A 85 -11.93 -13.51 -6.18
C GLN A 85 -11.73 -13.82 -4.68
N LEU A 86 -11.34 -15.04 -4.33
CA LEU A 86 -10.92 -15.36 -2.97
C LEU A 86 -9.63 -14.63 -2.57
N VAL A 87 -8.73 -14.36 -3.54
CA VAL A 87 -7.43 -13.70 -3.31
C VAL A 87 -7.55 -12.18 -3.42
N SER A 88 -8.30 -11.68 -4.41
CA SER A 88 -8.40 -10.26 -4.70
C SER A 88 -9.77 -9.91 -5.28
N SER A 89 -10.67 -9.42 -4.43
CA SER A 89 -11.99 -8.91 -4.80
C SER A 89 -12.48 -7.89 -3.77
N GLN A 90 -13.73 -7.47 -3.85
CA GLN A 90 -14.33 -6.59 -2.84
C GLN A 90 -14.63 -7.32 -1.51
N LEU A 91 -14.73 -8.64 -1.55
CA LEU A 91 -14.94 -9.52 -0.39
C LEU A 91 -13.99 -10.72 -0.49
N ASP A 92 -12.70 -10.46 -0.38
CA ASP A 92 -11.66 -11.49 -0.37
C ASP A 92 -11.24 -11.88 1.06
N VAL A 93 -10.43 -12.93 1.15
CA VAL A 93 -9.99 -13.46 2.45
C VAL A 93 -8.97 -12.54 3.15
N ASP A 94 -8.23 -11.73 2.39
CA ASP A 94 -7.32 -10.74 2.93
C ASP A 94 -8.08 -9.66 3.71
N ARG A 95 -9.16 -9.11 3.13
CA ARG A 95 -10.03 -8.14 3.81
C ARG A 95 -10.69 -8.71 5.05
N LEU A 96 -11.11 -9.96 5.00
CA LEU A 96 -11.69 -10.63 6.17
C LEU A 96 -10.67 -10.81 7.30
N ASP A 97 -9.41 -11.01 6.97
CA ASP A 97 -8.32 -11.13 7.94
C ASP A 97 -7.93 -9.77 8.50
N TYR A 98 -7.53 -8.82 7.64
CA TYR A 98 -6.94 -7.58 8.13
C TYR A 98 -7.93 -6.71 8.91
N LEU A 99 -9.23 -6.71 8.57
CA LEU A 99 -10.21 -5.96 9.34
C LEU A 99 -10.27 -6.41 10.79
N ASN A 100 -10.31 -7.72 11.06
CA ASN A 100 -10.29 -8.23 12.42
C ASN A 100 -8.96 -7.99 13.13
N ARG A 101 -7.84 -8.20 12.43
CA ARG A 101 -6.49 -8.03 12.96
C ARG A 101 -6.20 -6.58 13.29
N ASP A 102 -6.51 -5.66 12.38
CA ASP A 102 -6.29 -4.23 12.58
C ASP A 102 -7.24 -3.66 13.64
N SER A 103 -8.48 -4.15 13.72
CA SER A 103 -9.40 -3.84 14.81
C SER A 103 -8.79 -4.22 16.17
N PHE A 104 -8.24 -5.43 16.26
CA PHE A 104 -7.60 -5.90 17.49
C PHE A 104 -6.40 -5.03 17.89
N TYR A 105 -5.45 -4.79 16.96
CA TYR A 105 -4.23 -4.04 17.26
C TYR A 105 -4.44 -2.54 17.43
N SER A 106 -5.42 -1.96 16.76
CA SER A 106 -5.76 -0.53 16.92
C SER A 106 -6.67 -0.23 18.10
N GLY A 107 -7.34 -1.26 18.65
CA GLY A 107 -8.36 -1.12 19.69
C GLY A 107 -9.68 -0.51 19.19
N VAL A 108 -9.89 -0.46 17.88
CA VAL A 108 -11.09 0.07 17.23
C VAL A 108 -12.07 -1.08 16.96
N ASN A 109 -13.04 -1.26 17.85
CA ASN A 109 -13.97 -2.39 17.83
C ASN A 109 -14.95 -2.38 16.65
N GLU A 110 -15.12 -1.27 15.97
CA GLU A 110 -15.98 -1.13 14.80
C GLU A 110 -15.53 -2.02 13.62
N GLY A 111 -14.25 -2.41 13.60
CA GLY A 111 -13.69 -3.32 12.60
C GLY A 111 -14.00 -4.80 12.82
N ILE A 112 -14.56 -5.17 13.99
CA ILE A 112 -14.86 -6.57 14.29
C ILE A 112 -15.98 -7.09 13.40
N ILE A 113 -15.66 -8.12 12.62
CA ILE A 113 -16.61 -8.83 11.75
C ILE A 113 -16.63 -10.31 12.09
N ASN A 114 -17.74 -10.97 11.78
CA ASN A 114 -17.83 -12.43 11.92
C ASN A 114 -17.39 -13.11 10.63
N SER A 115 -16.07 -13.25 10.45
CA SER A 115 -15.47 -13.86 9.25
C SER A 115 -15.93 -15.30 9.05
N ASP A 116 -16.08 -16.10 10.12
CA ASP A 116 -16.54 -17.49 10.02
C ASP A 116 -17.96 -17.57 9.47
N ARG A 117 -18.83 -16.66 9.89
CA ARG A 117 -20.21 -16.58 9.36
C ARG A 117 -20.20 -16.20 7.89
N ILE A 118 -19.40 -15.22 7.49
CA ILE A 118 -19.27 -14.81 6.07
C ILE A 118 -18.74 -15.99 5.25
N ILE A 119 -17.66 -16.64 5.70
CA ILE A 119 -17.07 -17.79 5.02
C ILE A 119 -18.07 -18.94 4.89
N SER A 120 -18.89 -19.21 5.92
CA SER A 120 -19.91 -20.25 5.85
C SER A 120 -21.02 -19.96 4.84
N MET A 121 -21.25 -18.70 4.49
CA MET A 121 -22.23 -18.25 3.51
C MET A 121 -21.66 -18.09 2.09
N LEU A 122 -20.33 -18.25 1.89
CA LEU A 122 -19.72 -18.26 0.56
C LEU A 122 -20.29 -19.39 -0.30
N ASN A 123 -20.56 -19.10 -1.55
CA ASN A 123 -21.01 -20.04 -2.57
C ASN A 123 -20.45 -19.68 -3.94
N ILE A 124 -20.67 -20.49 -4.95
CA ILE A 124 -20.24 -20.24 -6.33
C ILE A 124 -21.48 -20.31 -7.24
N HIS A 125 -21.65 -19.28 -8.06
CA HIS A 125 -22.67 -19.25 -9.10
C HIS A 125 -22.07 -18.70 -10.40
N ASN A 126 -22.26 -19.37 -11.52
CA ASN A 126 -21.73 -18.98 -12.84
C ASN A 126 -20.21 -18.65 -12.83
N ASN A 127 -19.40 -19.44 -12.10
CA ASN A 127 -17.97 -19.24 -11.96
C ASN A 127 -17.56 -17.99 -11.14
N GLU A 128 -18.52 -17.36 -10.47
CA GLU A 128 -18.32 -16.20 -9.60
C GLU A 128 -18.52 -16.57 -8.13
N LEU A 129 -17.75 -15.92 -7.25
CA LEU A 129 -17.92 -16.03 -5.81
C LEU A 129 -19.14 -15.23 -5.37
N VAL A 130 -20.10 -15.87 -4.74
CA VAL A 130 -21.34 -15.25 -4.27
C VAL A 130 -21.58 -15.52 -2.78
N ILE A 131 -22.51 -14.79 -2.21
CA ILE A 131 -22.95 -14.99 -0.83
C ILE A 131 -24.40 -15.50 -0.83
N ASP A 132 -24.65 -16.58 -0.10
CA ASP A 132 -26.01 -17.03 0.16
C ASP A 132 -26.83 -15.92 0.83
N TYR A 133 -28.09 -15.74 0.44
CA TYR A 133 -28.98 -14.69 0.95
C TYR A 133 -29.02 -14.57 2.48
N LYS A 134 -28.89 -15.71 3.18
CA LYS A 134 -28.82 -15.76 4.66
C LYS A 134 -27.60 -15.03 5.23
N GLY A 135 -26.62 -14.71 4.39
CA GLY A 135 -25.40 -13.94 4.75
C GLY A 135 -25.55 -12.42 4.64
N LEU A 136 -26.67 -11.90 4.10
CA LEU A 136 -26.87 -10.49 3.76
C LEU A 136 -26.46 -9.55 4.92
N TYR A 137 -26.99 -9.73 6.10
CA TYR A 137 -26.67 -8.88 7.26
C TYR A 137 -25.19 -8.92 7.68
N SER A 138 -24.51 -10.05 7.44
CA SER A 138 -23.08 -10.16 7.71
C SER A 138 -22.27 -9.35 6.70
N ILE A 139 -22.71 -9.26 5.46
CA ILE A 139 -22.09 -8.44 4.41
C ILE A 139 -22.36 -6.94 4.66
N GLU A 140 -23.56 -6.56 5.04
CA GLU A 140 -23.87 -5.18 5.44
C GLU A 140 -22.95 -4.74 6.59
N LYS A 141 -22.81 -5.59 7.63
CA LYS A 141 -21.90 -5.31 8.74
C LYS A 141 -20.45 -5.20 8.26
N PHE A 142 -19.99 -6.07 7.37
CA PHE A 142 -18.64 -6.03 6.80
C PHE A 142 -18.39 -4.69 6.07
N ILE A 143 -19.32 -4.24 5.23
CA ILE A 143 -19.18 -2.98 4.49
C ILE A 143 -19.12 -1.78 5.45
N ILE A 144 -19.98 -1.79 6.51
CA ILE A 144 -19.99 -0.75 7.54
C ILE A 144 -18.69 -0.77 8.34
N ALA A 145 -18.25 -1.94 8.80
CA ALA A 145 -17.00 -2.11 9.54
C ALA A 145 -15.80 -1.60 8.74
N ARG A 146 -15.69 -1.98 7.46
CA ARG A 146 -14.66 -1.50 6.55
C ARG A 146 -14.69 0.03 6.43
N LYS A 147 -15.87 0.63 6.23
CA LYS A 147 -16.02 2.08 6.14
C LYS A 147 -15.54 2.77 7.43
N LEU A 148 -15.90 2.26 8.59
CA LEU A 148 -15.52 2.84 9.89
C LEU A 148 -14.01 2.70 10.14
N MET A 149 -13.42 1.54 9.85
CA MET A 149 -11.97 1.35 9.94
C MET A 149 -11.20 2.30 9.04
N TYR A 150 -11.68 2.54 7.81
CA TYR A 150 -11.07 3.54 6.94
C TYR A 150 -11.01 4.92 7.60
N TRP A 151 -12.11 5.39 8.19
CA TRP A 151 -12.14 6.72 8.80
C TRP A 151 -11.42 6.81 10.14
N GLN A 152 -11.50 5.77 10.96
CA GLN A 152 -10.96 5.81 12.33
C GLN A 152 -9.50 5.38 12.39
N VAL A 153 -9.02 4.54 11.46
CA VAL A 153 -7.66 3.99 11.47
C VAL A 153 -6.88 4.46 10.26
N TYR A 154 -7.22 4.00 9.05
CA TYR A 154 -6.37 4.20 7.87
C TYR A 154 -6.32 5.66 7.39
N LEU A 155 -7.42 6.39 7.46
CA LEU A 155 -7.51 7.81 7.10
C LEU A 155 -7.46 8.74 8.33
N HIS A 156 -7.01 8.24 9.48
CA HIS A 156 -6.83 9.08 10.65
C HIS A 156 -5.80 10.18 10.37
N LYS A 157 -6.05 11.40 10.83
CA LYS A 157 -5.21 12.59 10.55
C LYS A 157 -3.73 12.36 10.86
N THR A 158 -3.42 11.65 11.94
CA THR A 158 -2.03 11.36 12.33
C THR A 158 -1.37 10.40 11.36
N VAL A 159 -2.09 9.35 10.91
CA VAL A 159 -1.60 8.37 9.93
C VAL A 159 -1.31 9.06 8.61
N LEU A 160 -2.29 9.80 8.07
CA LEU A 160 -2.13 10.57 6.84
C LEU A 160 -0.99 11.59 6.93
N SER A 161 -0.86 12.27 8.08
CA SER A 161 0.24 13.22 8.27
C SER A 161 1.59 12.53 8.26
N ALA A 162 1.74 11.39 8.94
CA ALA A 162 2.99 10.64 8.96
C ALA A 162 3.36 10.13 7.56
N GLU A 163 2.41 9.50 6.87
CA GLU A 163 2.60 8.96 5.52
C GLU A 163 3.01 10.06 4.53
N HIS A 164 2.24 11.15 4.48
CA HIS A 164 2.55 12.25 3.57
C HIS A 164 3.83 12.99 3.93
N THR A 165 4.17 13.12 5.23
CA THR A 165 5.47 13.69 5.64
C THR A 165 6.60 12.79 5.15
N LEU A 166 6.49 11.48 5.31
CA LEU A 166 7.47 10.51 4.81
C LEU A 166 7.63 10.59 3.29
N MET A 167 6.51 10.69 2.54
CA MET A 167 6.56 10.89 1.10
C MET A 167 7.34 12.16 0.72
N GLN A 168 7.17 13.27 1.46
CA GLN A 168 7.89 14.51 1.20
C GLN A 168 9.38 14.38 1.56
N VAL A 169 9.72 13.68 2.64
CA VAL A 169 11.12 13.34 2.97
C VAL A 169 11.79 12.62 1.80
N LEU A 170 11.18 11.54 1.32
CA LEU A 170 11.72 10.73 0.23
C LEU A 170 11.81 11.50 -1.09
N LYS A 171 10.79 12.31 -1.40
CA LYS A 171 10.80 13.18 -2.59
C LYS A 171 11.93 14.21 -2.53
N ARG A 172 12.11 14.87 -1.37
CA ARG A 172 13.21 15.84 -1.21
C ARG A 172 14.57 15.16 -1.32
N ALA A 173 14.76 14.02 -0.66
CA ALA A 173 15.98 13.23 -0.78
C ALA A 173 16.28 12.87 -2.24
N LYS A 174 15.26 12.43 -2.99
CA LYS A 174 15.39 12.10 -4.41
C LYS A 174 15.77 13.33 -5.26
N GLU A 175 15.14 14.47 -5.01
CA GLU A 175 15.45 15.73 -5.71
C GLU A 175 16.88 16.19 -5.46
N LEU A 176 17.37 16.13 -4.22
CA LEU A 176 18.76 16.50 -3.89
C LEU A 176 19.77 15.65 -4.67
N VAL A 177 19.56 14.34 -4.69
CA VAL A 177 20.42 13.42 -5.45
C VAL A 177 20.34 13.68 -6.97
N GLN A 178 19.15 13.99 -7.49
CA GLN A 178 18.99 14.34 -8.91
C GLN A 178 19.72 15.62 -9.29
N ASN A 179 19.91 16.53 -8.33
CA ASN A 179 20.68 17.77 -8.45
C ASN A 179 22.16 17.59 -8.07
N ASP A 180 22.66 16.34 -8.06
CA ASP A 180 24.03 15.97 -7.74
C ASP A 180 24.51 16.37 -6.31
N ILE A 181 23.56 16.54 -5.38
CA ILE A 181 23.85 16.74 -3.97
C ILE A 181 23.92 15.37 -3.30
N ASP A 182 25.08 15.04 -2.74
CA ASP A 182 25.30 13.78 -2.07
C ASP A 182 24.66 13.79 -0.67
N ILE A 183 23.89 12.74 -0.35
CA ILE A 183 23.26 12.54 0.95
C ILE A 183 23.47 11.10 1.41
N TYR A 184 23.48 10.88 2.71
CA TYR A 184 23.61 9.53 3.26
C TYR A 184 22.50 8.60 2.74
N SER A 185 22.87 7.37 2.39
CA SER A 185 21.95 6.28 2.08
C SER A 185 22.53 4.94 2.50
N THR A 186 21.67 3.99 2.89
CA THR A 186 22.10 2.60 3.05
C THR A 186 22.45 1.98 1.68
N PRO A 187 23.35 0.99 1.63
CA PRO A 187 23.84 0.44 0.36
C PRO A 187 22.74 -0.07 -0.58
N ASN A 188 21.71 -0.75 -0.04
CA ASN A 188 20.62 -1.28 -0.86
C ASN A 188 19.66 -0.17 -1.32
N PHE A 189 19.32 0.77 -0.44
CA PHE A 189 18.43 1.88 -0.78
C PHE A 189 19.10 2.88 -1.74
N GLN A 190 20.43 3.02 -1.69
CA GLN A 190 21.20 3.92 -2.57
C GLN A 190 20.91 3.65 -4.04
N LEU A 191 20.79 2.38 -4.45
CA LEU A 191 20.50 2.03 -5.83
C LEU A 191 19.19 2.63 -6.35
N PHE A 192 18.18 2.73 -5.49
CA PHE A 192 16.86 3.29 -5.82
C PHE A 192 16.85 4.81 -5.68
N LEU A 193 17.49 5.32 -4.66
CA LEU A 193 17.58 6.76 -4.40
C LEU A 193 18.38 7.48 -5.49
N TYR A 194 19.51 6.92 -5.93
CA TYR A 194 20.44 7.54 -6.89
C TYR A 194 20.12 7.21 -8.36
N GLU A 195 19.17 6.31 -8.65
CA GLU A 195 18.78 6.03 -10.04
C GLU A 195 18.10 7.27 -10.65
N LYS A 196 18.77 7.96 -11.57
CA LYS A 196 18.24 9.16 -12.25
C LYS A 196 17.13 8.84 -13.26
N LYS A 197 17.06 7.61 -13.76
CA LYS A 197 15.99 7.16 -14.67
C LYS A 197 14.76 6.75 -13.89
N LEU A 198 13.60 6.94 -14.52
CA LEU A 198 12.36 6.42 -13.96
C LEU A 198 12.46 4.92 -13.78
N ILE A 199 12.28 4.46 -12.55
CA ILE A 199 12.28 3.03 -12.23
C ILE A 199 10.98 2.43 -12.76
N ASN A 200 11.09 1.56 -13.75
CA ASN A 200 9.97 0.89 -14.42
C ASN A 200 10.22 -0.63 -14.55
N LEU A 201 9.20 -1.40 -14.96
CA LEU A 201 9.31 -2.86 -15.11
C LEU A 201 10.52 -3.34 -15.92
N PRO A 202 10.83 -2.77 -17.12
CA PRO A 202 12.02 -3.17 -17.86
C PRO A 202 13.32 -2.95 -17.10
N LEU A 203 13.41 -1.91 -16.28
CA LEU A 203 14.61 -1.61 -15.49
C LEU A 203 14.77 -2.61 -14.34
N PHE A 204 13.68 -3.01 -13.68
CA PHE A 204 13.69 -4.04 -12.65
C PHE A 204 14.30 -5.35 -13.18
N ASN A 205 13.92 -5.77 -14.38
CA ASN A 205 14.44 -7.01 -14.99
C ASN A 205 15.91 -6.89 -15.42
N LYS A 206 16.36 -5.74 -15.92
CA LYS A 206 17.69 -5.58 -16.51
C LYS A 206 18.85 -5.46 -15.53
N LYS A 207 18.60 -4.96 -14.31
CA LYS A 207 19.65 -4.61 -13.34
C LYS A 207 19.63 -5.47 -12.08
N ASN A 208 18.97 -6.61 -12.08
CA ASN A 208 18.74 -7.42 -10.87
C ASN A 208 18.14 -6.57 -9.73
N LEU A 209 17.39 -5.51 -10.09
CA LEU A 209 16.82 -4.60 -9.09
C LEU A 209 15.79 -5.30 -8.21
N LEU A 210 15.15 -6.36 -8.71
CA LEU A 210 14.18 -7.12 -7.93
C LEU A 210 14.84 -7.76 -6.70
N GLU A 211 16.03 -8.39 -6.87
CA GLU A 211 16.79 -8.95 -5.74
C GLU A 211 17.22 -7.86 -4.76
N LYS A 212 17.64 -6.71 -5.28
CA LYS A 212 18.02 -5.57 -4.44
C LYS A 212 16.82 -4.96 -3.71
N PHE A 213 15.66 -4.92 -4.38
CA PHE A 213 14.41 -4.47 -3.78
C PHE A 213 13.98 -5.37 -2.61
N ALA A 214 14.18 -6.69 -2.73
CA ALA A 214 13.91 -7.64 -1.66
C ALA A 214 14.80 -7.46 -0.41
N LEU A 215 15.90 -6.73 -0.54
CA LEU A 215 16.84 -6.47 0.57
C LEU A 215 16.59 -5.15 1.29
N ILE A 216 15.64 -4.33 0.80
CA ILE A 216 15.32 -3.05 1.45
C ILE A 216 14.17 -3.28 2.42
N ASP A 217 14.32 -2.79 3.64
CA ASP A 217 13.28 -2.82 4.66
C ASP A 217 13.05 -1.43 5.30
N ASP A 218 12.13 -1.39 6.26
CA ASP A 218 11.81 -0.15 7.00
C ASP A 218 13.02 0.39 7.77
N ALA A 219 13.95 -0.49 8.20
CA ALA A 219 15.15 -0.08 8.92
C ALA A 219 16.11 0.71 8.01
N ASP A 220 16.22 0.35 6.72
CA ASP A 220 17.01 1.12 5.75
C ASP A 220 16.50 2.56 5.66
N ILE A 221 15.20 2.73 5.48
CA ILE A 221 14.58 4.05 5.34
C ILE A 221 14.70 4.86 6.64
N LEU A 222 14.39 4.24 7.79
CA LEU A 222 14.50 4.92 9.09
C LEU A 222 15.95 5.32 9.42
N THR A 223 16.93 4.51 9.04
CA THR A 223 18.35 4.83 9.21
C THR A 223 18.72 6.06 8.39
N CYS A 224 18.30 6.11 7.13
CA CYS A 224 18.50 7.29 6.29
C CYS A 224 17.83 8.53 6.91
N ILE A 225 16.57 8.44 7.32
CA ILE A 225 15.85 9.56 7.94
C ILE A 225 16.57 10.06 9.21
N LYS A 226 17.09 9.16 10.05
CA LYS A 226 17.86 9.54 11.23
C LYS A 226 19.12 10.33 10.87
N HIS A 227 19.86 9.92 9.84
CA HIS A 227 21.00 10.68 9.34
C HIS A 227 20.58 12.04 8.76
N TRP A 228 19.48 12.10 8.02
CA TRP A 228 18.96 13.32 7.41
C TRP A 228 18.43 14.34 8.43
N THR A 229 18.24 13.97 9.71
CA THR A 229 17.96 14.95 10.77
C THR A 229 19.11 15.94 10.99
N GLN A 230 20.30 15.64 10.48
CA GLN A 230 21.49 16.50 10.52
C GLN A 230 21.86 17.06 9.13
N SER A 231 20.96 16.94 8.13
CA SER A 231 21.20 17.44 6.79
C SER A 231 21.39 18.96 6.76
N GLU A 232 22.30 19.42 5.94
CA GLU A 232 22.48 20.86 5.64
C GLU A 232 21.27 21.41 4.85
N ASP A 233 20.57 20.56 4.09
CA ASP A 233 19.32 20.94 3.45
C ASP A 233 18.23 21.13 4.49
N GLN A 234 17.79 22.39 4.62
CA GLN A 234 16.83 22.79 5.65
C GLN A 234 15.50 22.03 5.56
N VAL A 235 15.01 21.76 4.35
CA VAL A 235 13.73 21.06 4.13
C VAL A 235 13.83 19.60 4.55
N LEU A 236 14.88 18.91 4.09
CA LEU A 236 15.14 17.52 4.46
C LEU A 236 15.33 17.36 5.96
N ASN A 237 16.07 18.29 6.59
CA ASN A 237 16.26 18.33 8.03
C ASN A 237 14.92 18.48 8.78
N ILE A 238 14.10 19.49 8.46
CA ILE A 238 12.80 19.75 9.13
C ILE A 238 11.89 18.55 9.01
N LEU A 239 11.74 17.97 7.80
CA LEU A 239 10.84 16.85 7.55
C LEU A 239 11.31 15.59 8.27
N SER A 240 12.60 15.29 8.25
CA SER A 240 13.20 14.14 8.94
C SER A 240 13.02 14.25 10.46
N ASN A 241 13.29 15.43 11.01
CA ASN A 241 13.04 15.71 12.43
C ASN A 241 11.55 15.60 12.78
N SER A 242 10.65 15.97 11.89
CA SER A 242 9.21 15.83 12.11
C SER A 242 8.80 14.36 12.29
N ILE A 243 9.36 13.45 11.49
CA ILE A 243 9.12 12.00 11.62
C ILE A 243 9.73 11.45 12.91
N ILE A 244 11.04 11.65 13.12
CA ILE A 244 11.76 11.04 14.24
C ILE A 244 11.26 11.54 15.60
N ASN A 245 10.94 12.83 15.71
CA ASN A 245 10.44 13.42 16.95
C ASN A 245 8.91 13.41 17.08
N ARG A 246 8.20 12.78 16.13
CA ARG A 246 6.73 12.72 16.10
C ARG A 246 6.02 14.10 16.15
N LYS A 247 6.67 15.12 15.57
CA LYS A 247 6.14 16.49 15.42
C LYS A 247 5.62 16.70 14.01
N LEU A 248 4.63 15.91 13.65
CA LEU A 248 4.10 15.81 12.30
C LEU A 248 3.43 17.11 11.81
N LEU A 249 3.35 17.27 10.49
CA LEU A 249 2.65 18.37 9.83
C LEU A 249 1.17 18.34 10.17
N LYS A 250 0.56 19.53 10.37
CA LYS A 250 -0.86 19.63 10.74
C LYS A 250 -1.77 19.51 9.52
N ILE A 251 -2.72 18.58 9.56
CA ILE A 251 -3.77 18.48 8.56
C ILE A 251 -4.93 19.44 8.92
N LYS A 252 -5.37 20.22 7.92
CA LYS A 252 -6.54 21.08 8.01
C LYS A 252 -7.51 20.75 6.88
N SER A 253 -8.78 20.56 7.21
CA SER A 253 -9.85 20.48 6.21
C SER A 253 -10.12 21.88 5.67
N ILE A 254 -10.20 22.00 4.35
CA ILE A 254 -10.43 23.27 3.66
C ILE A 254 -11.45 23.02 2.54
N ASP A 255 -12.44 23.91 2.43
CA ASP A 255 -13.40 23.89 1.31
C ASP A 255 -12.69 24.15 -0.02
N LYS A 256 -13.09 23.41 -1.06
CA LYS A 256 -12.51 23.54 -2.41
C LYS A 256 -12.47 24.99 -2.92
N LYS A 257 -13.53 25.78 -2.63
CA LYS A 257 -13.63 27.18 -3.06
C LYS A 257 -12.52 28.07 -2.52
N ASN A 258 -12.03 27.78 -1.30
CA ASN A 258 -11.03 28.60 -0.61
C ASN A 258 -9.63 27.94 -0.56
N MET A 259 -9.49 26.76 -1.14
CA MET A 259 -8.29 25.93 -1.00
C MET A 259 -7.01 26.64 -1.44
N ASN A 260 -6.98 27.17 -2.67
CA ASN A 260 -5.78 27.80 -3.21
C ASN A 260 -5.37 29.04 -2.39
N LYS A 261 -6.32 29.89 -2.03
CA LYS A 261 -6.07 31.06 -1.19
C LYS A 261 -5.47 30.67 0.17
N LYS A 262 -6.06 29.67 0.80
CA LYS A 262 -5.62 29.20 2.12
C LYS A 262 -4.25 28.53 2.09
N ILE A 263 -3.98 27.74 1.06
CA ILE A 263 -2.65 27.13 0.83
C ILE A 263 -1.61 28.24 0.70
N GLN A 264 -1.87 29.26 -0.12
CA GLN A 264 -0.93 30.35 -0.33
C GLN A 264 -0.70 31.17 0.94
N GLU A 265 -1.74 31.44 1.72
CA GLU A 265 -1.61 32.12 3.03
C GLU A 265 -0.69 31.34 3.98
N ILE A 266 -0.88 30.01 4.09
CA ILE A 266 -0.07 29.16 4.96
C ILE A 266 1.36 29.06 4.43
N LYS A 267 1.51 28.92 3.11
CA LYS A 267 2.80 28.86 2.45
C LYS A 267 3.62 30.11 2.66
N ASN A 268 3.01 31.30 2.51
CA ASN A 268 3.64 32.59 2.78
C ASN A 268 4.09 32.74 4.24
N LYS A 269 3.31 32.19 5.19
CA LYS A 269 3.73 32.13 6.61
C LYS A 269 4.96 31.25 6.81
N ALA A 270 4.97 30.06 6.19
CA ALA A 270 6.11 29.14 6.26
C ALA A 270 7.39 29.79 5.65
N ILE A 271 7.27 30.41 4.47
CA ILE A 271 8.37 31.15 3.82
C ILE A 271 8.96 32.19 4.78
N LYS A 272 8.11 33.05 5.38
CA LYS A 272 8.57 34.10 6.29
C LYS A 272 9.16 33.55 7.59
N SER A 273 8.56 32.54 8.19
CA SER A 273 8.97 32.04 9.51
C SER A 273 10.22 31.15 9.45
N LEU A 274 10.44 30.47 8.32
CA LEU A 274 11.53 29.53 8.15
C LEU A 274 12.60 30.02 7.15
N ASN A 275 12.42 31.23 6.60
CA ASN A 275 13.28 31.80 5.56
C ASN A 275 13.49 30.89 4.36
N LEU A 276 12.39 30.31 3.85
CA LEU A 276 12.37 29.38 2.72
C LEU A 276 12.02 30.10 1.43
N ASN A 277 12.39 29.53 0.29
CA ASN A 277 11.83 29.91 -1.01
C ASN A 277 10.47 29.21 -1.24
N GLU A 278 9.80 29.55 -2.36
CA GLU A 278 8.47 28.99 -2.70
C GLU A 278 8.48 27.48 -2.96
N ILE A 279 9.53 26.96 -3.58
CA ILE A 279 9.68 25.53 -3.90
C ILE A 279 9.85 24.75 -2.61
N ASP A 280 10.76 25.17 -1.74
CA ASP A 280 11.03 24.53 -0.45
C ASP A 280 9.80 24.55 0.45
N ALA A 281 9.07 25.66 0.51
CA ALA A 281 7.83 25.76 1.26
C ALA A 281 6.74 24.80 0.75
N SER A 282 6.78 24.38 -0.52
CA SER A 282 5.83 23.42 -1.08
C SER A 282 5.98 22.00 -0.52
N TYR A 283 7.15 21.65 0.01
CA TYR A 283 7.36 20.40 0.73
C TYR A 283 6.70 20.36 2.11
N LEU A 284 6.49 21.52 2.72
CA LEU A 284 5.88 21.65 4.04
C LEU A 284 4.38 22.00 3.98
N VAL A 285 3.92 22.61 2.88
CA VAL A 285 2.54 23.05 2.70
C VAL A 285 2.01 22.60 1.33
N PHE A 286 1.19 21.57 1.34
CA PHE A 286 0.67 20.94 0.13
C PHE A 286 -0.76 20.42 0.33
N PRO A 287 -1.58 20.34 -0.72
CA PRO A 287 -2.91 19.74 -0.65
C PRO A 287 -2.82 18.20 -0.69
N ILE A 288 -3.71 17.55 0.02
CA ILE A 288 -3.98 16.12 -0.10
C ILE A 288 -5.46 15.91 -0.45
N SER A 289 -5.75 14.94 -1.28
CA SER A 289 -7.11 14.54 -1.62
C SER A 289 -7.39 13.18 -1.03
N ILE A 290 -8.40 13.07 -0.19
CA ILE A 290 -8.81 11.81 0.41
C ILE A 290 -10.05 11.33 -0.35
N LYS A 291 -9.98 10.13 -0.92
CA LYS A 291 -11.11 9.43 -1.51
C LYS A 291 -11.33 8.13 -0.74
N ASN A 292 -12.55 7.88 -0.33
CA ASN A 292 -12.93 6.60 0.25
C ASN A 292 -14.06 6.01 -0.61
N GLN A 293 -13.76 4.91 -1.29
CA GLN A 293 -14.75 4.08 -1.96
C GLN A 293 -14.84 2.76 -1.18
N THR A 294 -15.85 2.67 -0.32
CA THR A 294 -16.04 1.49 0.53
C THR A 294 -16.50 0.28 -0.28
N TYR A 295 -17.27 0.52 -1.35
CA TYR A 295 -17.76 -0.50 -2.30
C TYR A 295 -17.90 0.11 -3.69
N ASN A 296 -17.49 -0.62 -4.71
CA ASN A 296 -17.59 -0.19 -6.10
C ASN A 296 -18.63 -1.06 -6.82
N PHE A 297 -19.74 -0.47 -7.25
CA PHE A 297 -20.83 -1.18 -7.94
C PHE A 297 -20.53 -1.51 -9.43
N ILE A 298 -19.38 -1.05 -9.95
CA ILE A 298 -19.04 -1.15 -11.37
C ILE A 298 -18.10 -2.32 -11.66
N ASP A 299 -17.43 -2.85 -10.64
CA ASP A 299 -16.38 -3.88 -10.78
C ASP A 299 -16.88 -5.31 -10.47
N ASP A 300 -18.20 -5.53 -10.36
CA ASP A 300 -18.83 -6.85 -10.17
C ASP A 300 -19.43 -7.40 -11.46
#